data_552f6f79b9f247a7db247be8be20a4b8
#
_entry.id   552f6f79b9f247a7db247be8be20a4b8
#
_cell.length_a   1.000
_cell.length_b   1.000
_cell.length_c   1.000
_cell.angle_alpha   90.00
_cell.angle_beta   90.00
_cell.angle_gamma   90.00
#
_symmetry.space_group_name_H-M   'P 1'
#
loop_
_entity.id
_entity.type
_entity.pdbx_description
1 polymer ?
#
loop_
_entity_poly.entity_id
_entity_poly.type
_entity_poly.pdbx_seq_one_letter_code
_entity_poly.pdbx_strand_id
1 'polypeptide(L)'
;GVDPYLVAAVIKTESDWDAEAVSSKGAEGLMQLMPETAQDMIDKGIVDGSVYSADNLFDAQTNIEFGCAYLSYLLQYFNGATDRAIAAYNAGMGNVDDWAEQDTVLHNAITFPETQAYLFRVTTAQERYEDLYPDSFLSQ
;
A
#
# COMPACT_ATOMS: atom_id res chain seq x y z
N GLY A 1 -3.67 13.59 1.01
CA GLY A 1 -3.06 12.58 1.81
C GLY A 1 -3.82 11.27 1.81
N VAL A 2 -3.17 10.26 2.32
CA VAL A 2 -3.74 8.92 2.46
C VAL A 2 -4.30 8.77 3.87
N ASP A 3 -5.45 8.09 3.99
CA ASP A 3 -6.04 7.76 5.29
C ASP A 3 -4.99 7.05 6.17
N PRO A 4 -4.65 7.61 7.34
CA PRO A 4 -3.63 7.00 8.21
C PRO A 4 -4.01 5.59 8.69
N TYR A 5 -5.29 5.30 8.83
CA TYR A 5 -5.74 3.95 9.20
C TYR A 5 -5.48 2.94 8.08
N LEU A 6 -5.62 3.37 6.84
CA LEU A 6 -5.25 2.54 5.68
C LEU A 6 -3.74 2.27 5.68
N VAL A 7 -2.92 3.29 5.92
CA VAL A 7 -1.46 3.14 5.99
C VAL A 7 -1.09 2.14 7.10
N ALA A 8 -1.66 2.32 8.30
CA ALA A 8 -1.41 1.39 9.42
C ALA A 8 -1.83 -0.04 9.08
N ALA A 9 -2.96 -0.20 8.40
CA ALA A 9 -3.46 -1.53 7.99
C ALA A 9 -2.53 -2.20 6.98
N VAL A 10 -1.98 -1.43 6.04
CA VAL A 10 -0.99 -1.95 5.07
C VAL A 10 0.28 -2.37 5.79
N ILE A 11 0.80 -1.56 6.71
CA ILE A 11 1.99 -1.90 7.50
C ILE A 11 1.77 -3.19 8.29
N LYS A 12 0.63 -3.30 8.96
CA LYS A 12 0.29 -4.50 9.73
C LYS A 12 0.26 -5.74 8.84
N THR A 13 -0.37 -5.64 7.69
CA THR A 13 -0.53 -6.76 6.77
C THR A 13 0.79 -7.14 6.09
N GLU A 14 1.58 -6.15 5.69
CA GLU A 14 2.82 -6.39 4.94
C GLU A 14 3.97 -6.90 5.81
N SER A 15 4.17 -6.29 6.97
CA SER A 15 5.37 -6.56 7.77
C SER A 15 5.08 -6.85 9.24
N ASP A 16 3.83 -6.70 9.67
CA ASP A 16 3.48 -6.75 11.10
C ASP A 16 4.35 -5.79 11.94
N TRP A 17 4.55 -4.58 11.38
CA TRP A 17 5.36 -3.49 12.00
C TRP A 17 6.86 -3.81 12.12
N ASP A 18 7.38 -4.74 11.31
CA ASP A 18 8.81 -5.04 11.28
C ASP A 18 9.53 -4.19 10.23
N ALA A 19 10.27 -3.18 10.68
CA ALA A 19 11.00 -2.27 9.80
C ALA A 19 12.12 -2.98 9.00
N GLU A 20 12.55 -4.15 9.43
CA GLU A 20 13.62 -4.92 8.80
C GLU A 20 13.12 -6.09 7.96
N ALA A 21 11.80 -6.22 7.78
CA ALA A 21 11.22 -7.31 7.01
C ALA A 21 11.67 -7.29 5.55
N VAL A 22 11.99 -8.46 5.02
CA VAL A 22 12.33 -8.65 3.59
C VAL A 22 11.56 -9.86 3.09
N SER A 23 10.82 -9.67 1.99
CA SER A 23 10.09 -10.79 1.37
C SER A 23 11.01 -11.63 0.47
N SER A 24 10.53 -12.80 0.06
CA SER A 24 11.24 -13.66 -0.88
C SER A 24 11.49 -12.99 -2.23
N LYS A 25 10.69 -12.00 -2.59
CA LYS A 25 10.83 -11.22 -3.84
C LYS A 25 11.70 -9.98 -3.68
N GLY A 26 12.17 -9.69 -2.46
CA GLY A 26 13.01 -8.53 -2.20
C GLY A 26 12.25 -7.26 -1.81
N ALA A 27 10.97 -7.35 -1.47
CA ALA A 27 10.25 -6.21 -0.90
C ALA A 27 10.78 -5.91 0.50
N GLU A 28 10.91 -4.63 0.85
CA GLU A 28 11.65 -4.19 2.03
C GLU A 28 10.83 -3.32 2.97
N GLY A 29 11.00 -3.56 4.26
CA GLY A 29 10.58 -2.67 5.33
C GLY A 29 9.10 -2.72 5.69
N LEU A 30 8.66 -1.70 6.41
CA LEU A 30 7.33 -1.63 7.01
C LEU A 30 6.19 -1.83 6.00
N MET A 31 6.27 -1.20 4.85
CA MET A 31 5.24 -1.26 3.81
C MET A 31 5.61 -2.20 2.66
N GLN A 32 6.68 -2.94 2.80
CA GLN A 32 7.15 -3.95 1.85
C GLN A 32 7.23 -3.42 0.42
N LEU A 33 8.10 -2.42 0.23
CA LEU A 33 8.31 -1.80 -1.06
C LEU A 33 9.44 -2.45 -1.83
N MET A 34 9.21 -2.64 -3.12
CA MET A 34 10.29 -2.99 -4.04
C MET A 34 11.12 -1.72 -4.29
N PRO A 35 12.46 -1.81 -4.33
CA PRO A 35 13.30 -0.65 -4.65
C PRO A 35 12.92 0.02 -5.98
N GLU A 36 12.50 -0.74 -6.97
CA GLU A 36 12.06 -0.22 -8.27
C GLU A 36 10.81 0.65 -8.13
N THR A 37 9.88 0.26 -7.27
CA THR A 37 8.66 1.04 -7.01
C THR A 37 9.01 2.37 -6.34
N ALA A 38 9.91 2.34 -5.36
CA ALA A 38 10.38 3.55 -4.70
C ALA A 38 11.07 4.50 -5.69
N GLN A 39 11.96 3.96 -6.54
CA GLN A 39 12.63 4.75 -7.56
C GLN A 39 11.63 5.35 -8.55
N ASP A 40 10.59 4.60 -8.92
CA ASP A 40 9.54 5.09 -9.79
C ASP A 40 8.81 6.31 -9.19
N MET A 41 8.61 6.33 -7.88
CA MET A 41 8.00 7.48 -7.20
C MET A 41 8.89 8.73 -7.28
N ILE A 42 10.21 8.55 -7.25
CA ILE A 42 11.17 9.63 -7.46
C ILE A 42 11.12 10.10 -8.92
N ASP A 43 11.16 9.17 -9.86
CA ASP A 43 11.19 9.46 -11.30
C ASP A 43 9.93 10.19 -11.75
N LYS A 44 8.79 9.91 -11.12
CA LYS A 44 7.53 10.60 -11.39
C LYS A 44 7.40 11.95 -10.66
N GLY A 45 8.39 12.32 -9.87
CA GLY A 45 8.37 13.59 -9.13
C GLY A 45 7.42 13.59 -7.92
N ILE A 46 6.95 12.43 -7.48
CA ILE A 46 6.04 12.31 -6.34
C ILE A 46 6.80 12.38 -5.01
N VAL A 47 8.01 11.80 -4.97
CA VAL A 47 8.90 11.85 -3.81
C VAL A 47 10.18 12.59 -4.19
N ASP A 48 10.64 13.46 -3.30
CA ASP A 48 11.87 14.22 -3.50
C ASP A 48 13.09 13.32 -3.26
N GLY A 49 13.76 12.92 -4.34
CA GLY A 49 14.93 12.06 -4.30
C GLY A 49 16.17 12.69 -3.65
N SER A 50 16.16 14.00 -3.43
CA SER A 50 17.25 14.67 -2.69
C SER A 50 17.08 14.53 -1.17
N VAL A 51 15.88 14.16 -0.70
CA VAL A 51 15.56 13.96 0.72
C VAL A 51 15.47 12.49 1.07
N TYR A 52 14.84 11.68 0.21
CA TYR A 52 14.59 10.25 0.46
C TYR A 52 15.24 9.42 -0.63
N SER A 53 15.95 8.36 -0.22
CA SER A 53 16.61 7.44 -1.15
C SER A 53 15.86 6.11 -1.24
N ALA A 54 15.71 5.59 -2.45
CA ALA A 54 15.16 4.25 -2.69
C ALA A 54 16.06 3.14 -2.12
N ASP A 55 17.30 3.45 -1.74
CA ASP A 55 18.23 2.52 -1.12
C ASP A 55 18.11 2.46 0.40
N ASN A 56 17.21 3.25 1.01
CA ASN A 56 17.08 3.39 2.46
C ASN A 56 15.72 2.92 2.98
N LEU A 57 15.19 1.83 2.42
CA LEU A 57 13.83 1.35 2.70
C LEU A 57 13.67 0.65 4.05
N PHE A 58 14.76 0.39 4.77
CA PHE A 58 14.68 -0.12 6.15
C PHE A 58 14.55 1.00 7.20
N ASP A 59 14.71 2.25 6.79
CA ASP A 59 14.41 3.39 7.63
C ASP A 59 12.89 3.61 7.65
N ALA A 60 12.30 3.63 8.85
CA ALA A 60 10.84 3.67 8.99
C ALA A 60 10.21 4.88 8.29
N GLN A 61 10.76 6.08 8.54
CA GLN A 61 10.23 7.30 7.94
C GLN A 61 10.33 7.29 6.42
N THR A 62 11.48 6.86 5.89
CA THR A 62 11.69 6.76 4.44
C THR A 62 10.73 5.77 3.81
N ASN A 63 10.57 4.60 4.43
CA ASN A 63 9.68 3.56 3.91
C ASN A 63 8.22 4.05 3.86
N ILE A 64 7.75 4.68 4.93
CA ILE A 64 6.38 5.21 5.01
C ILE A 64 6.17 6.32 3.97
N GLU A 65 7.16 7.17 3.75
CA GLU A 65 7.09 8.22 2.74
C GLU A 65 6.85 7.64 1.35
N PHE A 66 7.65 6.64 0.94
CA PHE A 66 7.48 5.99 -0.35
C PHE A 66 6.18 5.18 -0.42
N GLY A 67 5.82 4.49 0.66
CA GLY A 67 4.60 3.68 0.72
C GLY A 67 3.34 4.53 0.59
N CYS A 68 3.30 5.65 1.29
CA CYS A 68 2.18 6.60 1.19
C CYS A 68 2.10 7.21 -0.20
N ALA A 69 3.24 7.54 -0.79
CA ALA A 69 3.29 8.06 -2.16
C ALA A 69 2.72 7.05 -3.16
N TYR A 70 3.09 5.79 -3.01
CA TYR A 70 2.59 4.73 -3.88
C TYR A 70 1.09 4.48 -3.69
N LEU A 71 0.61 4.43 -2.45
CA LEU A 71 -0.83 4.32 -2.17
C LEU A 71 -1.61 5.50 -2.76
N SER A 72 -1.10 6.71 -2.59
CA SER A 72 -1.72 7.91 -3.16
C SER A 72 -1.79 7.83 -4.69
N TYR A 73 -0.71 7.39 -5.31
CA TYR A 73 -0.65 7.18 -6.76
C TYR A 73 -1.72 6.17 -7.22
N LEU A 74 -1.83 5.05 -6.53
CA LEU A 74 -2.82 4.03 -6.85
C LEU A 74 -4.26 4.53 -6.65
N LEU A 75 -4.51 5.25 -5.56
CA LEU A 75 -5.82 5.83 -5.30
C LEU A 75 -6.23 6.80 -6.40
N GLN A 76 -5.32 7.63 -6.87
CA GLN A 76 -5.58 8.56 -7.97
C GLN A 76 -5.81 7.81 -9.27
N TYR A 77 -5.01 6.79 -9.55
CA TYR A 77 -5.15 5.96 -10.74
C TYR A 77 -6.55 5.32 -10.82
N PHE A 78 -7.07 4.86 -9.70
CA PHE A 78 -8.38 4.21 -9.62
C PHE A 78 -9.50 5.15 -9.20
N ASN A 79 -9.31 6.47 -9.31
CA ASN A 79 -10.33 7.49 -9.04
C ASN A 79 -10.93 7.38 -7.62
N GLY A 80 -10.10 7.05 -6.63
CA GLY A 80 -10.51 6.94 -5.23
C GLY A 80 -11.13 5.60 -4.85
N ALA A 81 -11.14 4.61 -5.74
CA ALA A 81 -11.63 3.27 -5.41
C ALA A 81 -10.63 2.54 -4.51
N THR A 82 -10.87 2.58 -3.21
CA THR A 82 -9.93 2.08 -2.19
C THR A 82 -9.66 0.58 -2.35
N ASP A 83 -10.66 -0.24 -2.63
CA ASP A 83 -10.50 -1.68 -2.81
C ASP A 83 -9.55 -1.99 -3.99
N ARG A 84 -9.68 -1.25 -5.08
CA ARG A 84 -8.80 -1.42 -6.25
C ARG A 84 -7.36 -1.01 -5.93
N ALA A 85 -7.19 0.09 -5.21
CA ALA A 85 -5.85 0.55 -4.81
C ALA A 85 -5.18 -0.47 -3.88
N ILE A 86 -5.90 -1.02 -2.91
CA ILE A 86 -5.38 -2.05 -2.01
C ILE A 86 -4.98 -3.30 -2.80
N ALA A 87 -5.86 -3.79 -3.66
CA ALA A 87 -5.56 -4.97 -4.48
C ALA A 87 -4.34 -4.73 -5.38
N ALA A 88 -4.23 -3.55 -5.98
CA ALA A 88 -3.11 -3.18 -6.86
C ALA A 88 -1.80 -3.06 -6.09
N TYR A 89 -1.84 -2.63 -4.84
CA TYR A 89 -0.64 -2.59 -4.01
C TYR A 89 0.01 -3.98 -3.89
N ASN A 90 -0.82 -5.02 -3.82
CA ASN A 90 -0.36 -6.41 -3.75
C ASN A 90 -0.09 -7.03 -5.12
N ALA A 91 -1.00 -6.84 -6.08
CA ALA A 91 -1.00 -7.59 -7.35
C ALA A 91 -0.56 -6.79 -8.56
N GLY A 92 -0.44 -5.45 -8.43
CA GLY A 92 -0.12 -4.56 -9.55
C GLY A 92 -1.35 -4.02 -10.26
N MET A 93 -1.22 -2.86 -10.88
CA MET A 93 -2.31 -2.15 -11.55
C MET A 93 -2.89 -2.92 -12.73
N GLY A 94 -2.03 -3.58 -13.51
CA GLY A 94 -2.47 -4.30 -14.70
C GLY A 94 -3.45 -5.43 -14.39
N ASN A 95 -3.16 -6.20 -13.35
CA ASN A 95 -4.06 -7.27 -12.92
C ASN A 95 -5.40 -6.72 -12.44
N VAL A 96 -5.37 -5.63 -11.67
CA VAL A 96 -6.61 -5.01 -11.18
C VAL A 96 -7.44 -4.43 -12.32
N ASP A 97 -6.82 -3.80 -13.30
CA ASP A 97 -7.53 -3.32 -14.50
C ASP A 97 -8.24 -4.47 -15.22
N ASP A 98 -7.56 -5.60 -15.39
CA ASP A 98 -8.15 -6.78 -16.04
C ASP A 98 -9.33 -7.32 -15.23
N TRP A 99 -9.17 -7.41 -13.91
CA TRP A 99 -10.25 -7.91 -13.04
C TRP A 99 -11.45 -6.96 -13.02
N ALA A 100 -11.21 -5.65 -13.02
CA ALA A 100 -12.27 -4.65 -12.99
C ALA A 100 -13.13 -4.67 -14.27
N GLU A 101 -12.57 -5.14 -15.39
CA GLU A 101 -13.32 -5.34 -16.62
C GLU A 101 -14.24 -6.57 -16.56
N GLN A 102 -13.92 -7.54 -15.69
CA GLN A 102 -14.66 -8.80 -15.60
C GLN A 102 -15.92 -8.70 -14.75
N ASP A 103 -15.89 -7.89 -13.69
CA ASP A 103 -17.00 -7.76 -12.74
C ASP A 103 -16.98 -6.37 -12.11
N THR A 104 -18.17 -5.81 -11.87
CA THR A 104 -18.33 -4.53 -11.18
C THR A 104 -17.98 -4.64 -9.70
N VAL A 105 -18.09 -5.85 -9.11
CA VAL A 105 -17.64 -6.14 -7.75
C VAL A 105 -16.26 -6.76 -7.84
N LEU A 106 -15.23 -5.98 -7.53
CA LEU A 106 -13.83 -6.39 -7.68
C LEU A 106 -13.54 -7.72 -6.99
N HIS A 107 -14.02 -7.90 -5.76
CA HIS A 107 -13.77 -9.12 -4.98
C HIS A 107 -14.12 -10.40 -5.76
N ASN A 108 -15.18 -10.36 -6.55
CA ASN A 108 -15.62 -11.52 -7.34
C ASN A 108 -14.70 -11.82 -8.52
N ALA A 109 -14.01 -10.81 -9.03
CA ALA A 109 -13.17 -10.93 -10.22
C ALA A 109 -11.73 -11.31 -9.92
N ILE A 110 -11.25 -11.08 -8.68
CA ILE A 110 -9.86 -11.35 -8.31
C ILE A 110 -9.56 -12.84 -8.43
N THR A 111 -8.63 -13.20 -9.30
CA THR A 111 -8.27 -14.60 -9.57
C THR A 111 -7.12 -15.11 -8.70
N PHE A 112 -6.38 -14.22 -8.02
CA PHE A 112 -5.29 -14.60 -7.13
C PHE A 112 -5.81 -14.77 -5.70
N PRO A 113 -5.81 -16.00 -5.13
CA PRO A 113 -6.23 -16.20 -3.74
C PRO A 113 -5.46 -15.34 -2.74
N GLU A 114 -4.17 -15.11 -2.99
CA GLU A 114 -3.32 -14.26 -2.17
C GLU A 114 -3.85 -12.83 -2.12
N THR A 115 -4.26 -12.28 -3.26
CA THR A 115 -4.76 -10.91 -3.34
C THR A 115 -6.15 -10.78 -2.71
N GLN A 116 -7.01 -11.78 -2.86
CA GLN A 116 -8.30 -11.82 -2.15
C GLN A 116 -8.09 -11.78 -0.63
N ALA A 117 -7.16 -12.60 -0.14
CA ALA A 117 -6.82 -12.63 1.28
C ALA A 117 -6.18 -11.31 1.73
N TYR A 118 -5.33 -10.72 0.91
CA TYR A 118 -4.69 -9.44 1.18
C TYR A 118 -5.73 -8.33 1.35
N LEU A 119 -6.65 -8.20 0.39
CA LEU A 119 -7.71 -7.21 0.45
C LEU A 119 -8.54 -7.35 1.74
N PHE A 120 -8.90 -8.58 2.08
CA PHE A 120 -9.64 -8.86 3.31
C PHE A 120 -8.84 -8.47 4.56
N ARG A 121 -7.56 -8.82 4.62
CA ARG A 121 -6.70 -8.50 5.78
C ARG A 121 -6.52 -7.00 5.96
N VAL A 122 -6.28 -6.27 4.88
CA VAL A 122 -6.09 -4.81 4.96
C VAL A 122 -7.38 -4.13 5.40
N THR A 123 -8.51 -4.47 4.79
CA THR A 123 -9.80 -3.85 5.15
C THR A 123 -10.19 -4.18 6.58
N THR A 124 -9.97 -5.41 7.03
CA THR A 124 -10.24 -5.83 8.40
C THR A 124 -9.34 -5.10 9.41
N ALA A 125 -8.05 -4.97 9.10
CA ALA A 125 -7.12 -4.25 9.96
C ALA A 125 -7.45 -2.76 10.03
N GLN A 126 -7.84 -2.15 8.92
CA GLN A 126 -8.25 -0.75 8.88
C GLN A 126 -9.45 -0.50 9.79
N GLU A 127 -10.49 -1.32 9.68
CA GLU A 127 -11.68 -1.22 10.52
C GLU A 127 -11.32 -1.38 12.00
N ARG A 128 -10.46 -2.34 12.32
CA ARG A 128 -10.03 -2.58 13.69
C ARG A 128 -9.26 -1.40 14.27
N TYR A 129 -8.36 -0.78 13.49
CA TYR A 129 -7.65 0.40 13.95
C TYR A 129 -8.57 1.60 14.14
N GLU A 130 -9.55 1.78 13.26
CA GLU A 130 -10.57 2.82 13.40
C GLU A 130 -11.36 2.64 14.70
N ASP A 131 -11.73 1.40 15.03
CA ASP A 131 -12.48 1.08 16.25
C ASP A 131 -11.65 1.25 17.52
N LEU A 132 -10.38 0.83 17.47
CA LEU A 132 -9.48 0.90 18.64
C LEU A 132 -8.95 2.32 18.92
N TYR A 133 -8.75 3.10 17.86
CA TYR A 133 -8.08 4.39 17.94
C TYR A 133 -8.83 5.47 17.15
N PRO A 134 -10.13 5.71 17.47
CA PRO A 134 -10.98 6.54 16.59
C PRO A 134 -10.51 7.98 16.42
N ASP A 135 -9.75 8.51 17.37
CA ASP A 135 -9.33 9.91 17.34
C ASP A 135 -7.82 10.09 17.17
N SER A 136 -7.08 9.01 16.93
CA SER A 136 -5.60 9.04 16.99
C SER A 136 -4.94 9.92 15.94
N PHE A 137 -5.59 10.14 14.80
CA PHE A 137 -5.01 10.88 13.68
C PHE A 137 -5.75 12.15 13.32
N LEU A 138 -6.76 12.54 14.09
CA LEU A 138 -7.62 13.69 13.76
C LEU A 138 -6.91 15.04 13.92
N SER A 139 -5.87 15.11 14.71
CA SER A 139 -5.11 16.34 14.97
C SER A 139 -3.90 16.53 14.05
N GLN A 140 -3.72 15.67 13.09
CA GLN A 140 -2.56 15.71 12.19
C GLN A 140 -2.61 16.83 11.16
#